data_3f4d664283cf6c89921ac95272443a50
#
_entry.id   3f4d664283cf6c89921ac95272443a50
#
_cell.length_a   1.000
_cell.length_b   1.000
_cell.length_c   1.000
_cell.angle_alpha   90.00
_cell.angle_beta   90.00
_cell.angle_gamma   90.00
#
_symmetry.space_group_name_H-M   'P 1'
#
loop_
_entity.id
_entity.type
_entity.pdbx_description
1 polymer ?
#
loop_
_entity_poly.entity_id
_entity_poly.type
_entity_poly.pdbx_seq_one_letter_code
_entity_poly.pdbx_strand_id
1 'polypeptide(L)'
;MFSGQGLVDREAREIALERIRILFRLADEVFHQNPERAQRYVDLARRIAMRVRIHLPRDLRRRICRRCKGFLVPGVNCRVRIRQRREPHVAITCLRCGAIMRIPLRRRNDGEGA
;
A
#
# COMPACT_ATOMS: atom_id res chain seq x y z
N MET A 1 -2.28 30.85 -12.06
CA MET A 1 -1.56 30.07 -11.68
C MET A 1 -2.16 29.10 -10.96
N PHE A 2 -2.91 29.40 -10.16
CA PHE A 2 -3.41 28.44 -9.53
C PHE A 2 -4.45 27.76 -10.18
N SER A 3 -5.16 28.38 -11.04
CA SER A 3 -6.25 27.71 -11.64
C SER A 3 -5.74 26.60 -12.41
N GLY A 4 -4.62 26.68 -12.94
CA GLY A 4 -4.09 25.60 -13.68
C GLY A 4 -3.76 24.45 -12.79
N GLN A 5 -3.73 24.69 -11.49
CA GLN A 5 -3.37 23.65 -10.65
C GLN A 5 -4.27 22.48 -10.69
N GLY A 6 -5.54 22.66 -10.89
CA GLY A 6 -6.46 21.55 -10.93
C GLY A 6 -6.12 20.58 -12.03
N LEU A 7 -5.85 21.10 -13.22
CA LEU A 7 -5.53 20.24 -14.34
C LEU A 7 -4.16 19.63 -14.17
N VAL A 8 -3.21 20.44 -13.76
CA VAL A 8 -1.86 19.94 -13.58
C VAL A 8 -1.88 18.88 -12.51
N ASP A 9 -2.69 19.09 -11.46
CA ASP A 9 -2.74 18.11 -10.40
C ASP A 9 -3.30 16.80 -10.90
N ARG A 10 -4.27 16.83 -11.81
CA ARG A 10 -4.85 15.59 -12.30
C ARG A 10 -3.81 14.81 -13.08
N GLU A 11 -3.11 15.46 -14.00
CA GLU A 11 -2.10 14.79 -14.77
C GLU A 11 -0.96 14.33 -13.87
N ALA A 12 -0.56 15.19 -12.93
CA ALA A 12 0.51 14.84 -12.01
C ALA A 12 0.13 13.63 -11.18
N ARG A 13 -1.13 13.56 -10.77
CA ARG A 13 -1.57 12.42 -9.97
C ARG A 13 -1.55 11.13 -10.79
N GLU A 14 -1.96 11.21 -12.04
CA GLU A 14 -1.96 10.01 -12.88
C GLU A 14 -0.55 9.52 -13.13
N ILE A 15 0.36 10.43 -13.42
CA ILE A 15 1.74 10.07 -13.65
C ILE A 15 2.35 9.52 -12.36
N ALA A 16 2.05 10.17 -11.24
CA ALA A 16 2.57 9.73 -9.97
C ALA A 16 2.07 8.33 -9.62
N LEU A 17 0.79 8.07 -9.86
CA LEU A 17 0.24 6.78 -9.55
C LEU A 17 0.90 5.69 -10.39
N GLU A 18 1.14 5.98 -11.65
CA GLU A 18 1.80 5.02 -12.50
C GLU A 18 3.20 4.73 -12.01
N ARG A 19 3.95 5.76 -11.60
CA ARG A 19 5.30 5.56 -11.08
C ARG A 19 5.28 4.79 -9.78
N ILE A 20 4.28 5.06 -8.93
CA ILE A 20 4.14 4.35 -7.68
C ILE A 20 3.92 2.86 -7.95
N ARG A 21 3.07 2.52 -8.90
CA ARG A 21 2.84 1.13 -9.21
C ARG A 21 4.08 0.43 -9.75
N ILE A 22 4.85 1.15 -10.57
CA ILE A 22 6.09 0.60 -11.08
C ILE A 22 7.07 0.35 -9.93
N LEU A 23 7.16 1.28 -8.98
CA LEU A 23 8.05 1.12 -7.86
C LEU A 23 7.67 -0.07 -6.99
N PHE A 24 6.37 -0.29 -6.77
CA PHE A 24 5.96 -1.45 -5.99
C PHE A 24 6.25 -2.75 -6.75
N ARG A 25 6.13 -2.74 -8.08
CA ARG A 25 6.47 -3.92 -8.85
C ARG A 25 7.95 -4.21 -8.75
N LEU A 26 8.77 -3.17 -8.86
CA LEU A 26 10.21 -3.35 -8.72
C LEU A 26 10.56 -3.84 -7.32
N ALA A 27 9.87 -3.35 -6.30
CA ALA A 27 10.12 -3.80 -4.94
C ALA A 27 9.83 -5.29 -4.82
N ASP A 28 8.73 -5.76 -5.40
CA ASP A 28 8.40 -7.17 -5.36
C ASP A 28 9.49 -7.99 -6.06
N GLU A 29 9.98 -7.50 -7.18
CA GLU A 29 10.96 -8.25 -7.96
C GLU A 29 12.30 -8.39 -7.25
N VAL A 30 12.72 -7.35 -6.54
CA VAL A 30 14.03 -7.41 -5.91
C VAL A 30 14.01 -7.82 -4.44
N PHE A 31 12.82 -7.97 -3.86
CA PHE A 31 12.74 -8.18 -2.42
C PHE A 31 13.56 -9.37 -1.92
N HIS A 32 13.46 -10.50 -2.60
CA HIS A 32 14.15 -11.69 -2.12
C HIS A 32 15.67 -11.60 -2.28
N GLN A 33 16.11 -10.78 -3.21
CA GLN A 33 17.54 -10.64 -3.41
C GLN A 33 18.09 -9.48 -2.60
N ASN A 34 17.31 -8.40 -2.47
CA ASN A 34 17.79 -7.21 -1.78
C ASN A 34 16.62 -6.52 -1.11
N PRO A 35 16.26 -6.96 0.11
CA PRO A 35 15.12 -6.36 0.81
C PRO A 35 15.29 -4.87 1.09
N GLU A 36 16.52 -4.42 1.27
CA GLU A 36 16.77 -3.02 1.54
C GLU A 36 16.43 -2.17 0.32
N ARG A 37 16.77 -2.66 -0.85
CA ARG A 37 16.46 -1.94 -2.07
C ARG A 37 14.95 -1.90 -2.29
N ALA A 38 14.27 -3.01 -1.98
CA ALA A 38 12.83 -3.03 -2.09
C ALA A 38 12.21 -2.00 -1.17
N GLN A 39 12.74 -1.86 0.04
CA GLN A 39 12.22 -0.88 0.98
C GLN A 39 12.46 0.54 0.44
N ARG A 40 13.57 0.79 -0.21
CA ARG A 40 13.84 2.09 -0.78
C ARG A 40 12.86 2.43 -1.88
N TYR A 41 12.50 1.46 -2.71
CA TYR A 41 11.52 1.68 -3.75
C TYR A 41 10.18 2.07 -3.13
N VAL A 42 9.78 1.38 -2.06
CA VAL A 42 8.53 1.67 -1.40
C VAL A 42 8.56 3.03 -0.71
N ASP A 43 9.69 3.39 -0.10
CA ASP A 43 9.83 4.69 0.52
C ASP A 43 9.73 5.80 -0.53
N LEU A 44 10.29 5.57 -1.69
CA LEU A 44 10.21 6.55 -2.76
C LEU A 44 8.77 6.69 -3.24
N ALA A 45 8.06 5.57 -3.36
CA ALA A 45 6.65 5.61 -3.77
C ALA A 45 5.84 6.42 -2.76
N ARG A 46 6.10 6.23 -1.47
CA ARG A 46 5.39 6.99 -0.45
C ARG A 46 5.69 8.48 -0.55
N ARG A 47 6.92 8.84 -0.83
CA ARG A 47 7.28 10.24 -0.98
C ARG A 47 6.59 10.86 -2.18
N ILE A 48 6.49 10.12 -3.28
CA ILE A 48 5.80 10.61 -4.45
C ILE A 48 4.33 10.87 -4.11
N ALA A 49 3.69 9.92 -3.40
CA ALA A 49 2.29 10.10 -3.03
C ALA A 49 2.09 11.32 -2.14
N MET A 50 3.01 11.55 -1.21
CA MET A 50 2.89 12.68 -0.33
C MET A 50 3.11 13.99 -1.07
N ARG A 51 4.02 13.98 -2.03
CA ARG A 51 4.32 15.19 -2.78
C ARG A 51 3.15 15.65 -3.62
N VAL A 52 2.43 14.73 -4.26
CA VAL A 52 1.27 15.11 -5.05
C VAL A 52 -0.02 15.00 -4.25
N ARG A 53 0.08 14.69 -2.97
CA ARG A 53 -1.06 14.65 -2.07
C ARG A 53 -2.15 13.69 -2.52
N ILE A 54 -1.77 12.47 -2.85
CA ILE A 54 -2.73 11.44 -3.18
C ILE A 54 -2.62 10.33 -2.17
N HIS A 55 -3.72 9.60 -2.00
CA HIS A 55 -3.71 8.42 -1.17
C HIS A 55 -3.28 7.25 -2.01
N LEU A 56 -2.49 6.37 -1.47
CA LEU A 56 -2.13 5.17 -2.19
C LEU A 56 -3.37 4.32 -2.41
N PRO A 57 -3.46 3.64 -3.55
CA PRO A 57 -4.56 2.72 -3.76
C PRO A 57 -4.60 1.69 -2.65
N ARG A 58 -5.80 1.19 -2.37
CA ARG A 58 -5.99 0.29 -1.25
C ARG A 58 -5.10 -0.93 -1.33
N ASP A 59 -4.94 -1.51 -2.51
CA ASP A 59 -4.11 -2.69 -2.66
C ASP A 59 -2.64 -2.40 -2.34
N LEU A 60 -2.15 -1.22 -2.65
CA LEU A 60 -0.77 -0.86 -2.34
C LEU A 60 -0.63 -0.43 -0.90
N ARG A 61 -1.65 0.24 -0.36
CA ARG A 61 -1.58 0.68 1.01
C ARG A 61 -1.47 -0.47 1.97
N ARG A 62 -2.07 -1.61 1.64
CA ARG A 62 -2.00 -2.79 2.48
C ARG A 62 -0.65 -3.47 2.44
N ARG A 63 0.22 -3.06 1.53
CA ARG A 63 1.57 -3.61 1.44
C ARG A 63 2.56 -2.83 2.29
N ILE A 64 2.10 -1.84 3.05
CA ILE A 64 2.96 -1.02 3.90
C ILE A 64 2.42 -1.05 5.31
N CYS A 65 3.29 -1.33 6.28
CA CYS A 65 2.89 -1.32 7.68
C CYS A 65 2.57 0.11 8.10
N ARG A 66 1.43 0.29 8.75
CA ARG A 66 1.04 1.62 9.19
C ARG A 66 1.97 2.19 10.21
N ARG A 67 2.61 1.34 11.01
CA ARG A 67 3.44 1.80 12.09
C ARG A 67 4.87 1.98 11.71
N CYS A 68 5.52 0.95 11.20
CA CYS A 68 6.94 1.03 10.87
C CYS A 68 7.21 1.38 9.42
N LYS A 69 6.16 1.48 8.59
CA LYS A 69 6.29 1.82 7.18
C LYS A 69 7.10 0.81 6.38
N GLY A 70 7.26 -0.38 6.90
CA GLY A 70 8.00 -1.40 6.18
C GLY A 70 7.18 -2.04 5.08
N PHE A 71 7.85 -2.48 4.03
CA PHE A 71 7.19 -3.17 2.93
C PHE A 71 6.79 -4.55 3.38
N LEU A 72 5.51 -4.89 3.26
CA LEU A 72 5.01 -6.16 3.75
C LEU A 72 4.93 -7.17 2.64
N VAL A 73 5.59 -8.31 2.82
CA VAL A 73 5.56 -9.41 1.88
C VAL A 73 4.97 -10.60 2.63
N PRO A 74 3.75 -11.01 2.30
CA PRO A 74 3.07 -12.07 3.05
C PRO A 74 3.90 -13.35 3.12
N GLY A 75 3.96 -13.91 4.30
CA GLY A 75 4.71 -15.14 4.50
C GLY A 75 6.18 -14.94 4.77
N VAL A 76 6.69 -13.73 4.59
CA VAL A 76 8.10 -13.46 4.83
C VAL A 76 8.24 -12.53 6.03
N ASN A 77 7.72 -11.31 5.94
CA ASN A 77 7.84 -10.38 7.04
C ASN A 77 6.51 -9.95 7.60
N CYS A 78 5.43 -10.57 7.18
CA CYS A 78 4.14 -10.33 7.80
C CYS A 78 3.32 -11.61 7.72
N ARG A 79 2.35 -11.72 8.61
CA ARG A 79 1.50 -12.90 8.67
C ARG A 79 0.11 -12.47 8.33
N VAL A 80 -0.53 -13.20 7.42
CA VAL A 80 -1.88 -12.90 6.99
C VAL A 80 -2.77 -14.03 7.45
N ARG A 81 -3.82 -13.72 8.21
CA ARG A 81 -4.73 -14.73 8.69
C ARG A 81 -6.16 -14.26 8.52
N ILE A 82 -7.04 -15.21 8.21
CA ILE A 82 -8.46 -14.92 8.09
C ILE A 82 -9.11 -15.29 9.41
N ARG A 83 -9.82 -14.35 10.02
CA ARG A 83 -10.49 -14.57 11.29
C ARG A 83 -11.97 -14.49 11.09
N GLN A 84 -12.67 -15.50 11.61
CA GLN A 84 -14.11 -15.57 11.44
C GLN A 84 -14.87 -15.05 12.64
N ARG A 85 -14.20 -14.81 13.77
CA ARG A 85 -14.88 -14.43 14.95
C ARG A 85 -15.61 -13.12 14.77
N ARG A 86 -16.84 -13.03 15.17
CA ARG A 86 -17.66 -11.87 15.03
C ARG A 86 -17.81 -11.52 13.56
N GLU A 87 -17.10 -10.55 13.08
CA GLU A 87 -17.12 -10.23 11.69
C GLU A 87 -15.93 -10.82 11.00
N PRO A 88 -16.13 -11.52 9.90
CA PRO A 88 -14.97 -12.06 9.18
C PRO A 88 -14.04 -10.95 8.72
N HIS A 89 -12.76 -11.11 8.93
CA HIS A 89 -11.79 -10.14 8.51
C HIS A 89 -10.43 -10.79 8.30
N VAL A 90 -9.58 -10.07 7.57
CA VAL A 90 -8.22 -10.51 7.36
C VAL A 90 -7.34 -9.72 8.32
N ALA A 91 -6.52 -10.40 9.09
CA ALA A 91 -5.60 -9.75 10.02
C ALA A 91 -4.19 -9.89 9.47
N ILE A 92 -3.53 -8.78 9.24
CA ILE A 92 -2.16 -8.75 8.75
C ILE A 92 -1.28 -8.27 9.89
N THR A 93 -0.38 -9.13 10.35
CA THR A 93 0.51 -8.81 11.46
C THR A 93 1.90 -8.56 10.94
N CYS A 94 2.44 -7.38 11.19
CA CYS A 94 3.80 -7.06 10.80
C CYS A 94 4.75 -7.76 11.77
N LEU A 95 5.64 -8.59 11.27
CA LEU A 95 6.55 -9.33 12.13
C LEU A 95 7.72 -8.48 12.60
N ARG A 96 7.87 -7.28 12.07
CA ARG A 96 8.94 -6.41 12.52
C ARG A 96 8.54 -5.59 13.74
N CYS A 97 7.38 -4.99 13.74
CA CYS A 97 6.97 -4.13 14.83
C CYS A 97 5.75 -4.63 15.58
N GLY A 98 5.13 -5.69 15.11
CA GLY A 98 3.98 -6.27 15.80
C GLY A 98 2.66 -5.61 15.53
N ALA A 99 2.61 -4.60 14.68
CA ALA A 99 1.35 -3.92 14.40
C ALA A 99 0.41 -4.85 13.63
N ILE A 100 -0.88 -4.73 13.88
CA ILE A 100 -1.88 -5.57 13.24
C ILE A 100 -2.86 -4.68 12.49
N MET A 101 -3.08 -5.00 11.21
CA MET A 101 -4.08 -4.31 10.41
C MET A 101 -5.21 -5.26 10.17
N ARG A 102 -6.45 -4.80 10.34
CA ARG A 102 -7.62 -5.65 10.13
C ARG A 102 -8.41 -5.10 8.96
N ILE A 103 -8.75 -5.99 8.04
CA ILE A 103 -9.47 -5.63 6.83
C ILE A 103 -10.75 -6.43 6.80
N PRO A 104 -11.91 -5.77 6.91
CA PRO A 104 -13.19 -6.49 6.91
C PRO A 104 -13.43 -7.19 5.59
N LEU A 105 -14.05 -8.36 5.66
CA LEU A 105 -14.41 -9.10 4.48
C LEU A 105 -15.88 -8.93 4.14
N ARG A 106 -16.47 -7.74 4.33
CA ARG A 106 -17.82 -7.59 4.05
C ARG A 106 -18.05 -7.47 2.67
N ARG A 107 -18.68 -8.27 2.12
CA ARG A 107 -18.80 -8.31 0.82
C ARG A 107 -19.75 -7.48 0.35
N ARG A 108 -20.67 -7.24 0.91
CA ARG A 108 -21.62 -6.67 0.44
C ARG A 108 -21.29 -5.38 0.12
N ASN A 109 -20.75 -4.85 0.78
CA ASN A 109 -20.49 -3.67 0.55
C ASN A 109 -19.76 -3.49 -0.52
N ASP A 110 -19.31 -4.30 -0.75
CA ASP A 110 -18.51 -4.19 -1.72
C ASP A 110 -19.13 -4.15 -2.81
N GLY A 111 -19.67 -4.47 -2.90
CA GLY A 111 -20.07 -4.44 -3.87
C GLY A 111 -20.59 -3.63 -4.35
N GLU A 112 -20.57 -3.75 -4.14
CA GLU A 112 -20.90 -3.27 -4.52
C GLU A 112 -20.84 -2.55 -4.85
N GLY A 113 -20.82 -2.49 -4.60
CA GLY A 113 -20.83 -1.89 -4.77
C GLY A 113 -20.89 -1.72 -5.59
N ALA A 114 -21.02 -2.09 -5.87
CA ALA A 114 -21.11 -2.00 -6.50
C ALA A 114 -21.24 -1.69 -6.82
#